data_567f2a53fc55d51f55c976580e6ad2a6
#
_entry.id   567f2a53fc55d51f55c976580e6ad2a6
#
_cell.length_a   1.000
_cell.length_b   1.000
_cell.length_c   1.000
_cell.angle_alpha   90.00
_cell.angle_beta   90.00
_cell.angle_gamma   90.00
#
_symmetry.space_group_name_H-M   'P 1'
#
loop_
_entity.id
_entity.type
_entity.pdbx_description
1 polymer ?
#
loop_
_entity_poly.entity_id
_entity_poly.type
_entity_poly.pdbx_seq_one_letter_code
_entity_poly.pdbx_strand_id
1 'polypeptide(L)'
;MKQFTISALLLSIVFVLIGCNNNTYSDDLKEEQQLIENFIQRQGIQVVTEEPEEWGDNVYWKLPDYDNYYFHLVQHGDTASAELEAKDKVLLRYRQYTLDAYADTTSYWTTLDSPNPVELQYMVSSQASCTGWQLALQYMKYSGAECKIICPSKLGFSEENSSVTPYGYDIKRTDLQIK
;
A
#
# COMPACT_ATOMS: atom_id res chain seq x y z
N MET A 1 -26.74 -32.71 46.14
CA MET A 1 -26.66 -31.23 45.95
C MET A 1 -25.23 -30.70 45.91
N LYS A 2 -24.23 -31.23 46.64
CA LYS A 2 -22.85 -30.72 46.62
C LYS A 2 -22.09 -30.97 45.29
N GLN A 3 -22.43 -32.00 44.53
CA GLN A 3 -21.76 -32.29 43.24
C GLN A 3 -22.21 -31.36 42.10
N PHE A 4 -23.44 -30.88 42.12
CA PHE A 4 -23.97 -29.95 41.13
C PHE A 4 -23.35 -28.57 41.23
N THR A 5 -23.01 -28.11 42.41
CA THR A 5 -22.40 -26.81 42.66
C THR A 5 -20.93 -26.76 42.20
N ILE A 6 -20.19 -27.88 42.27
CA ILE A 6 -18.80 -27.97 41.82
C ILE A 6 -18.71 -27.97 40.29
N SER A 7 -19.63 -28.69 39.61
CA SER A 7 -19.71 -28.68 38.13
C SER A 7 -20.07 -27.32 37.57
N ALA A 8 -20.99 -26.58 38.22
CA ALA A 8 -21.34 -25.23 37.79
C ALA A 8 -20.18 -24.22 37.98
N LEU A 9 -19.39 -24.37 39.04
CA LEU A 9 -18.23 -23.55 39.32
C LEU A 9 -17.08 -23.80 38.32
N LEU A 10 -16.84 -25.08 37.94
CA LEU A 10 -15.84 -25.44 36.93
C LEU A 10 -16.23 -24.95 35.53
N LEU A 11 -17.54 -24.95 35.19
CA LEU A 11 -17.99 -24.44 33.87
C LEU A 11 -17.89 -22.94 33.78
N SER A 12 -18.03 -22.20 34.89
CA SER A 12 -17.87 -20.72 34.88
C SER A 12 -16.40 -20.28 34.75
N ILE A 13 -15.45 -21.10 35.21
CA ILE A 13 -14.00 -20.80 35.11
C ILE A 13 -13.50 -20.96 33.66
N VAL A 14 -14.07 -21.91 32.90
CA VAL A 14 -13.70 -22.12 31.49
C VAL A 14 -14.13 -20.96 30.60
N PHE A 15 -15.21 -20.23 30.95
CA PHE A 15 -15.67 -19.07 30.18
C PHE A 15 -14.80 -17.79 30.35
N VAL A 16 -14.02 -17.72 31.43
CA VAL A 16 -13.16 -16.52 31.69
C VAL A 16 -11.82 -16.59 30.92
N LEU A 17 -11.49 -17.75 30.33
CA LEU A 17 -10.22 -17.92 29.56
C LEU A 17 -10.37 -17.68 28.07
N ILE A 18 -11.55 -17.26 27.57
CA ILE A 18 -11.68 -16.66 26.27
C ILE A 18 -11.30 -15.18 26.45
N GLY A 19 -10.03 -14.96 26.80
CA GLY A 19 -9.44 -13.63 26.84
C GLY A 19 -9.55 -13.02 25.45
N CYS A 20 -10.11 -11.84 25.37
CA CYS A 20 -9.98 -10.98 24.20
C CYS A 20 -8.51 -10.95 23.82
N ASN A 21 -8.21 -11.36 22.60
CA ASN A 21 -6.92 -11.14 21.99
C ASN A 21 -6.84 -9.63 21.74
N ASN A 22 -6.47 -8.87 22.79
CA ASN A 22 -6.23 -7.43 22.67
C ASN A 22 -4.86 -7.29 22.00
N ASN A 23 -4.81 -7.46 20.68
CA ASN A 23 -3.64 -7.05 19.94
C ASN A 23 -3.37 -5.58 20.28
N THR A 24 -2.14 -5.30 20.63
CA THR A 24 -1.71 -3.92 20.82
C THR A 24 -1.34 -3.36 19.44
N TYR A 25 -1.40 -2.04 19.29
CA TYR A 25 -0.94 -1.37 18.07
C TYR A 25 0.50 -1.80 17.67
N SER A 26 1.35 -2.10 18.65
CA SER A 26 2.69 -2.65 18.40
C SER A 26 2.66 -4.06 17.80
N ASP A 27 1.68 -4.86 18.14
CA ASP A 27 1.55 -6.22 17.58
C ASP A 27 1.00 -6.14 16.15
N ASP A 28 0.04 -5.25 15.89
CA ASP A 28 -0.49 -5.00 14.55
C ASP A 28 0.61 -4.50 13.60
N LEU A 29 1.53 -3.64 14.07
CA LEU A 29 2.69 -3.20 13.27
C LEU A 29 3.67 -4.34 12.95
N LYS A 30 3.83 -5.32 13.84
CA LYS A 30 4.65 -6.51 13.56
C LYS A 30 3.97 -7.42 12.55
N GLU A 31 2.64 -7.59 12.65
CA GLU A 31 1.86 -8.33 11.67
C GLU A 31 1.94 -7.67 10.28
N GLU A 32 1.81 -6.34 10.21
CA GLU A 32 2.03 -5.57 8.98
C GLU A 32 3.40 -5.85 8.36
N GLN A 33 4.46 -5.77 9.17
CA GLN A 33 5.82 -6.05 8.69
C GLN A 33 5.95 -7.47 8.14
N GLN A 34 5.40 -8.47 8.84
CA GLN A 34 5.41 -9.86 8.40
C GLN A 34 4.64 -10.06 7.09
N LEU A 35 3.49 -9.38 6.91
CA LEU A 35 2.72 -9.42 5.67
C LEU A 35 3.55 -8.91 4.49
N ILE A 36 4.22 -7.79 4.66
CA ILE A 36 5.09 -7.19 3.64
C ILE A 36 6.27 -8.12 3.31
N GLU A 37 6.97 -8.63 4.32
CA GLU A 37 8.11 -9.54 4.13
C GLU A 37 7.68 -10.84 3.42
N ASN A 38 6.57 -11.44 3.83
CA ASN A 38 6.01 -12.62 3.21
C ASN A 38 5.58 -12.37 1.75
N PHE A 39 5.03 -11.21 1.46
CA PHE A 39 4.67 -10.81 0.10
C PHE A 39 5.92 -10.70 -0.78
N ILE A 40 6.95 -10.00 -0.31
CA ILE A 40 8.25 -9.83 -1.01
C ILE A 40 8.84 -11.19 -1.34
N GLN A 41 8.90 -12.11 -0.37
CA GLN A 41 9.42 -13.47 -0.58
C GLN A 41 8.57 -14.26 -1.57
N ARG A 42 7.26 -14.24 -1.41
CA ARG A 42 6.32 -15.01 -2.24
C ARG A 42 6.31 -14.55 -3.69
N GLN A 43 6.49 -13.24 -3.93
CA GLN A 43 6.58 -12.66 -5.27
C GLN A 43 8.00 -12.72 -5.86
N GLY A 44 8.99 -13.19 -5.11
CA GLY A 44 10.38 -13.22 -5.55
C GLY A 44 10.95 -11.83 -5.84
N ILE A 45 10.52 -10.82 -5.08
CA ILE A 45 10.96 -9.43 -5.25
C ILE A 45 12.41 -9.31 -4.79
N GLN A 46 13.25 -8.74 -5.65
CA GLN A 46 14.61 -8.35 -5.30
C GLN A 46 14.60 -6.93 -4.73
N VAL A 47 14.92 -6.81 -3.45
CA VAL A 47 15.00 -5.50 -2.77
C VAL A 47 16.41 -4.95 -2.87
N VAL A 48 16.51 -3.69 -3.29
CA VAL A 48 17.74 -2.89 -3.31
C VAL A 48 17.61 -1.68 -2.38
N THR A 49 18.73 -1.19 -1.84
CA THR A 49 18.77 -0.07 -0.91
C THR A 49 19.18 1.26 -1.55
N GLU A 50 19.66 1.20 -2.78
CA GLU A 50 20.01 2.35 -3.61
C GLU A 50 19.08 2.40 -4.81
N GLU A 51 18.78 3.60 -5.31
CA GLU A 51 17.96 3.77 -6.51
C GLU A 51 18.69 3.11 -7.69
N PRO A 52 18.07 2.13 -8.38
CA PRO A 52 18.72 1.45 -9.49
C PRO A 52 18.82 2.37 -10.72
N GLU A 53 19.96 2.32 -11.41
CA GLU A 53 20.12 3.02 -12.69
C GLU A 53 19.24 2.38 -13.79
N GLU A 54 19.08 1.06 -13.75
CA GLU A 54 18.21 0.28 -14.62
C GLU A 54 17.26 -0.59 -13.80
N TRP A 55 15.98 -0.52 -14.13
CA TRP A 55 14.92 -1.27 -13.44
C TRP A 55 14.74 -2.65 -14.08
N GLY A 56 15.11 -3.70 -13.36
CA GLY A 56 14.75 -5.07 -13.73
C GLY A 56 13.29 -5.39 -13.43
N ASP A 57 12.76 -6.47 -13.99
CA ASP A 57 11.34 -6.83 -13.95
C ASP A 57 10.73 -6.92 -12.54
N ASN A 58 11.51 -7.24 -11.52
CA ASN A 58 11.03 -7.44 -10.15
C ASN A 58 11.98 -6.84 -9.10
N VAL A 59 12.65 -5.75 -9.45
CA VAL A 59 13.59 -5.03 -8.58
C VAL A 59 12.85 -3.88 -7.92
N TYR A 60 12.76 -3.90 -6.60
CA TYR A 60 12.12 -2.86 -5.81
C TYR A 60 13.17 -2.13 -4.96
N TRP A 61 13.15 -0.83 -5.03
CA TRP A 61 13.95 0.03 -4.19
C TRP A 61 13.26 0.30 -2.86
N LYS A 62 13.92 -0.04 -1.76
CA LYS A 62 13.47 0.36 -0.43
C LYS A 62 13.89 1.79 -0.18
N LEU A 63 12.93 2.71 -0.07
CA LEU A 63 13.23 4.11 0.18
C LEU A 63 13.89 4.29 1.56
N PRO A 64 15.04 5.00 1.66
CA PRO A 64 15.86 5.03 2.87
C PRO A 64 15.17 5.72 4.06
N ASP A 65 14.31 6.70 3.80
CA ASP A 65 13.66 7.52 4.84
C ASP A 65 12.29 6.97 5.29
N TYR A 66 11.87 5.83 4.72
CA TYR A 66 10.55 5.28 4.94
C TYR A 66 10.60 3.79 5.25
N ASP A 67 10.20 3.44 6.47
CA ASP A 67 10.11 2.04 6.87
C ASP A 67 9.07 1.29 6.02
N ASN A 68 9.49 0.15 5.47
CA ASN A 68 8.64 -0.78 4.73
C ASN A 68 7.93 -0.19 3.48
N TYR A 69 8.44 0.91 2.93
CA TYR A 69 7.98 1.44 1.65
C TYR A 69 8.92 1.02 0.53
N TYR A 70 8.36 0.38 -0.50
CA TYR A 70 9.13 -0.13 -1.65
C TYR A 70 8.53 0.40 -2.95
N PHE A 71 9.39 0.82 -3.84
CA PHE A 71 9.04 1.42 -5.13
C PHE A 71 9.70 0.64 -6.27
N HIS A 72 8.97 0.42 -7.35
CA HIS A 72 9.45 -0.16 -8.60
C HIS A 72 8.91 0.66 -9.77
N LEU A 73 9.80 1.22 -10.58
CA LEU A 73 9.43 1.94 -11.79
C LEU A 73 9.27 0.94 -12.95
N VAL A 74 8.06 0.81 -13.46
CA VAL A 74 7.74 -0.07 -14.60
C VAL A 74 8.02 0.63 -15.92
N GLN A 75 7.70 1.93 -16.00
CA GLN A 75 7.87 2.74 -17.18
C GLN A 75 8.17 4.20 -16.82
N HIS A 76 9.19 4.79 -17.44
CA HIS A 76 9.60 6.17 -17.16
C HIS A 76 8.61 7.25 -17.64
N GLY A 77 7.71 6.93 -18.53
CA GLY A 77 6.84 7.91 -19.17
C GLY A 77 7.54 8.70 -20.29
N ASP A 78 6.86 9.74 -20.77
CA ASP A 78 7.34 10.58 -21.87
C ASP A 78 8.29 11.67 -21.34
N THR A 79 9.59 11.45 -21.47
CA THR A 79 10.62 12.41 -21.04
C THR A 79 10.64 13.73 -21.88
N ALA A 80 9.91 13.81 -22.99
CA ALA A 80 9.69 15.05 -23.72
C ALA A 80 8.58 15.91 -23.10
N SER A 81 7.76 15.34 -22.18
CA SER A 81 6.80 16.09 -21.39
C SER A 81 7.50 16.93 -20.32
N ALA A 82 6.79 17.91 -19.74
CA ALA A 82 7.30 18.62 -18.58
C ALA A 82 7.40 17.68 -17.36
N GLU A 83 8.42 17.88 -16.53
CA GLU A 83 8.48 17.24 -15.22
C GLU A 83 7.33 17.73 -14.33
N LEU A 84 6.92 16.89 -13.40
CA LEU A 84 5.86 17.19 -12.45
C LEU A 84 6.32 18.23 -11.43
N GLU A 85 5.58 19.32 -11.33
CA GLU A 85 5.81 20.39 -10.36
C GLU A 85 4.77 20.40 -9.25
N ALA A 86 5.13 21.01 -8.12
CA ALA A 86 4.21 21.13 -6.98
C ALA A 86 2.90 21.82 -7.39
N LYS A 87 1.77 21.25 -6.98
CA LYS A 87 0.39 21.65 -7.27
C LYS A 87 -0.10 21.32 -8.68
N ASP A 88 0.70 20.67 -9.51
CA ASP A 88 0.22 20.17 -10.79
C ASP A 88 -0.93 19.18 -10.56
N LYS A 89 -1.90 19.23 -11.44
CA LYS A 89 -2.97 18.25 -11.51
C LYS A 89 -2.46 16.98 -12.17
N VAL A 90 -2.72 15.86 -11.50
CA VAL A 90 -2.32 14.53 -11.96
C VAL A 90 -3.56 13.66 -12.09
N LEU A 91 -3.65 12.94 -13.19
CA LEU A 91 -4.67 11.93 -13.40
C LEU A 91 -4.04 10.54 -13.26
N LEU A 92 -4.54 9.77 -12.32
CA LEU A 92 -4.04 8.42 -12.04
C LEU A 92 -5.08 7.36 -12.32
N ARG A 93 -4.61 6.23 -12.85
CA ARG A 93 -5.28 4.94 -12.76
C ARG A 93 -4.48 4.04 -11.86
N TYR A 94 -5.14 3.17 -11.10
CA TYR A 94 -4.45 2.28 -10.19
C TYR A 94 -5.19 0.95 -9.99
N ARG A 95 -4.43 -0.01 -9.52
CA ARG A 95 -4.94 -1.22 -8.87
C ARG A 95 -4.40 -1.23 -7.46
N GLN A 96 -5.26 -1.48 -6.49
CA GLN A 96 -4.92 -1.72 -5.09
C GLN A 96 -5.14 -3.21 -4.80
N TYR A 97 -4.23 -3.83 -4.08
CA TYR A 97 -4.36 -5.23 -3.70
C TYR A 97 -3.79 -5.47 -2.30
N THR A 98 -4.40 -6.43 -1.58
CA THR A 98 -3.90 -6.88 -0.29
C THR A 98 -2.61 -7.67 -0.46
N LEU A 99 -1.78 -7.70 0.60
CA LEU A 99 -0.49 -8.40 0.56
C LEU A 99 -0.56 -9.83 1.11
N ASP A 100 -1.74 -10.34 1.39
CA ASP A 100 -1.94 -11.72 1.85
C ASP A 100 -1.83 -12.76 0.71
N ALA A 101 -2.06 -14.03 1.05
CA ALA A 101 -1.95 -15.12 0.08
C ALA A 101 -3.09 -15.15 -0.97
N TYR A 102 -4.20 -14.50 -0.67
CA TYR A 102 -5.41 -14.47 -1.50
C TYR A 102 -5.72 -13.03 -1.87
N ALA A 103 -4.76 -12.38 -2.54
CA ALA A 103 -4.83 -10.96 -2.88
C ALA A 103 -6.21 -10.54 -3.39
N ASP A 104 -6.93 -9.78 -2.57
CA ASP A 104 -8.14 -9.09 -2.99
C ASP A 104 -7.74 -7.82 -3.74
N THR A 105 -8.36 -7.57 -4.88
CA THR A 105 -7.92 -6.51 -5.80
C THR A 105 -9.06 -5.57 -6.13
N THR A 106 -8.88 -4.30 -5.80
CA THR A 106 -9.68 -3.19 -6.31
C THR A 106 -8.98 -2.55 -7.50
N SER A 107 -9.68 -2.30 -8.60
CA SER A 107 -9.08 -1.76 -9.81
C SER A 107 -9.81 -0.53 -10.32
N TYR A 108 -9.05 0.56 -10.50
CA TYR A 108 -9.45 1.77 -11.24
C TYR A 108 -8.66 1.90 -12.55
N TRP A 109 -8.28 0.78 -13.13
CA TRP A 109 -7.43 0.71 -14.30
C TRP A 109 -8.13 1.23 -15.56
N THR A 110 -9.22 0.70 -15.92
CA THR A 110 -10.25 1.19 -16.84
C THR A 110 -11.34 0.14 -16.85
N THR A 111 -12.47 0.42 -16.26
CA THR A 111 -13.62 -0.47 -16.21
C THR A 111 -14.88 0.32 -16.53
N LEU A 112 -16.01 -0.36 -16.77
CA LEU A 112 -17.32 0.30 -16.92
C LEU A 112 -17.71 1.04 -15.62
N ASP A 113 -17.31 0.51 -14.45
CA ASP A 113 -17.64 1.08 -13.15
C ASP A 113 -16.70 2.22 -12.76
N SER A 114 -15.49 2.27 -13.34
CA SER A 114 -14.49 3.31 -13.10
C SER A 114 -13.92 3.86 -14.41
N PRO A 115 -14.74 4.55 -15.22
CA PRO A 115 -14.33 5.05 -16.53
C PRO A 115 -13.36 6.22 -16.43
N ASN A 116 -13.45 7.00 -15.34
CA ASN A 116 -12.63 8.19 -15.12
C ASN A 116 -11.41 7.89 -14.26
N PRO A 117 -10.24 8.51 -14.56
CA PRO A 117 -9.10 8.45 -13.66
C PRO A 117 -9.38 9.24 -12.37
N VAL A 118 -8.59 8.94 -11.34
CA VAL A 118 -8.57 9.75 -10.11
C VAL A 118 -7.77 11.01 -10.37
N GLU A 119 -8.34 12.18 -10.03
CA GLU A 119 -7.64 13.47 -10.09
C GLU A 119 -7.11 13.82 -8.69
N LEU A 120 -5.85 14.20 -8.62
CA LEU A 120 -5.22 14.74 -7.42
C LEU A 120 -4.25 15.88 -7.78
N GLN A 121 -3.75 16.59 -6.78
CA GLN A 121 -2.66 17.56 -6.94
C GLN A 121 -1.37 17.04 -6.31
N TYR A 122 -0.27 17.14 -7.04
CA TYR A 122 1.03 16.75 -6.54
C TYR A 122 1.49 17.66 -5.40
N MET A 123 2.05 17.05 -4.35
CA MET A 123 2.48 17.73 -3.10
C MET A 123 1.35 18.49 -2.37
N VAL A 124 0.09 18.12 -2.61
CA VAL A 124 -1.05 18.68 -1.89
C VAL A 124 -1.77 17.55 -1.16
N SER A 125 -1.92 17.73 0.17
CA SER A 125 -2.68 16.77 0.98
C SER A 125 -4.17 16.87 0.65
N SER A 126 -4.77 15.73 0.33
CA SER A 126 -6.20 15.64 0.02
C SER A 126 -6.71 14.23 0.33
N GLN A 127 -8.03 14.07 0.39
CA GLN A 127 -8.65 12.74 0.52
C GLN A 127 -8.48 11.86 -0.73
N ALA A 128 -8.11 12.45 -1.87
CA ALA A 128 -7.88 11.73 -3.13
C ALA A 128 -6.48 11.10 -3.22
N SER A 129 -5.60 11.35 -2.24
CA SER A 129 -4.24 10.82 -2.24
C SER A 129 -3.73 10.52 -0.83
N CYS A 130 -2.85 9.54 -0.72
CA CYS A 130 -2.09 9.25 0.49
C CYS A 130 -0.61 9.65 0.32
N THR A 131 0.14 9.65 1.42
CA THR A 131 1.57 9.97 1.39
C THR A 131 2.34 9.03 0.48
N GLY A 132 2.03 7.72 0.50
CA GLY A 132 2.68 6.74 -0.37
C GLY A 132 2.50 7.04 -1.87
N TRP A 133 1.33 7.54 -2.29
CA TRP A 133 1.11 7.95 -3.68
C TRP A 133 1.89 9.21 -4.03
N GLN A 134 1.96 10.20 -3.13
CA GLN A 134 2.75 11.41 -3.35
C GLN A 134 4.25 11.11 -3.50
N LEU A 135 4.75 10.16 -2.71
CA LEU A 135 6.12 9.65 -2.84
C LEU A 135 6.34 8.96 -4.19
N ALA A 136 5.41 8.09 -4.61
CA ALA A 136 5.50 7.44 -5.92
C ALA A 136 5.58 8.46 -7.05
N LEU A 137 4.73 9.50 -7.01
CA LEU A 137 4.70 10.57 -8.02
C LEU A 137 6.01 11.33 -8.12
N GLN A 138 6.75 11.48 -7.01
CA GLN A 138 8.07 12.12 -7.01
C GLN A 138 9.06 11.42 -7.96
N TYR A 139 8.95 10.09 -8.09
CA TYR A 139 9.82 9.28 -8.96
C TYR A 139 9.21 9.00 -10.34
N MET A 140 7.89 9.12 -10.46
CA MET A 140 7.18 8.97 -11.73
C MET A 140 7.36 10.18 -12.67
N LYS A 141 7.77 11.29 -12.20
CA LYS A 141 8.13 12.57 -12.87
C LYS A 141 7.33 12.94 -14.12
N TYR A 142 7.28 12.07 -15.13
CA TYR A 142 6.77 12.35 -16.48
C TYR A 142 5.38 11.73 -16.72
N SER A 143 4.64 12.32 -17.65
CA SER A 143 3.34 11.79 -18.09
C SER A 143 3.48 10.40 -18.70
N GLY A 144 2.51 9.52 -18.44
CA GLY A 144 2.54 8.13 -18.92
C GLY A 144 3.45 7.20 -18.11
N ALA A 145 4.09 7.67 -17.03
CA ALA A 145 4.88 6.81 -16.16
C ALA A 145 4.00 5.77 -15.45
N GLU A 146 4.56 4.58 -15.23
CA GLU A 146 3.94 3.50 -14.49
C GLU A 146 4.86 2.99 -13.39
N CYS A 147 4.32 2.74 -12.21
CA CYS A 147 5.07 2.17 -11.10
C CYS A 147 4.27 1.13 -10.32
N LYS A 148 4.98 0.38 -9.48
CA LYS A 148 4.41 -0.46 -8.43
C LYS A 148 4.98 -0.04 -7.10
N ILE A 149 4.14 -0.03 -6.07
CA ILE A 149 4.59 0.25 -4.71
C ILE A 149 4.05 -0.79 -3.73
N ILE A 150 4.82 -1.04 -2.69
CA ILE A 150 4.34 -1.66 -1.46
C ILE A 150 4.30 -0.54 -0.42
N CYS A 151 3.11 -0.23 0.05
CA CYS A 151 2.84 0.93 0.90
C CYS A 151 2.43 0.45 2.30
N PRO A 152 3.21 0.76 3.35
CA PRO A 152 2.82 0.48 4.70
C PRO A 152 1.63 1.37 5.10
N SER A 153 0.83 0.92 6.04
CA SER A 153 -0.39 1.58 6.49
C SER A 153 -0.20 3.04 6.89
N LYS A 154 0.92 3.36 7.53
CA LYS A 154 1.27 4.72 7.96
C LYS A 154 1.38 5.74 6.82
N LEU A 155 1.68 5.27 5.62
CA LEU A 155 1.80 6.09 4.41
C LEU A 155 0.58 5.94 3.49
N GLY A 156 -0.35 5.06 3.84
CA GLY A 156 -1.58 4.78 3.13
C GLY A 156 -2.69 5.79 3.41
N PHE A 157 -3.89 5.46 2.96
CA PHE A 157 -5.09 6.23 3.27
C PHE A 157 -5.48 6.09 4.75
N SER A 158 -6.35 7.00 5.24
CA SER A 158 -6.73 7.04 6.66
C SER A 158 -7.33 5.72 7.17
N GLU A 159 -8.09 5.03 6.33
CA GLU A 159 -8.70 3.73 6.65
C GLU A 159 -7.64 2.64 6.78
N GLU A 160 -6.66 2.62 5.90
CA GLU A 160 -5.52 1.70 5.93
C GLU A 160 -4.65 1.92 7.16
N ASN A 161 -4.38 3.19 7.50
CA ASN A 161 -3.65 3.56 8.70
C ASN A 161 -4.40 3.15 9.98
N SER A 162 -5.72 3.35 10.02
CA SER A 162 -6.55 2.99 11.16
C SER A 162 -6.64 1.48 11.38
N SER A 163 -6.62 0.69 10.32
CA SER A 163 -6.64 -0.78 10.36
C SER A 163 -5.26 -1.42 10.39
N VAL A 164 -4.18 -0.64 10.33
CA VAL A 164 -2.78 -1.09 10.21
C VAL A 164 -2.63 -2.11 9.08
N THR A 165 -3.21 -1.80 7.92
CA THR A 165 -3.23 -2.71 6.78
C THR A 165 -2.37 -2.17 5.65
N PRO A 166 -1.30 -2.87 5.25
CA PRO A 166 -0.47 -2.49 4.12
C PRO A 166 -1.12 -2.92 2.81
N TYR A 167 -0.87 -2.14 1.75
CA TYR A 167 -1.36 -2.45 0.41
C TYR A 167 -0.27 -2.39 -0.65
N GLY A 168 -0.43 -3.19 -1.68
CA GLY A 168 0.28 -3.02 -2.93
C GLY A 168 -0.53 -2.16 -3.90
N TYR A 169 0.15 -1.34 -4.69
CA TYR A 169 -0.46 -0.55 -5.74
C TYR A 169 0.33 -0.67 -7.03
N ASP A 170 -0.38 -0.87 -8.15
CA ASP A 170 0.12 -0.55 -9.47
C ASP A 170 -0.49 0.80 -9.86
N ILE A 171 0.33 1.78 -10.21
CA ILE A 171 -0.10 3.14 -10.48
C ILE A 171 0.36 3.56 -11.88
N LYS A 172 -0.54 4.19 -12.63
CA LYS A 172 -0.28 4.73 -13.96
C LYS A 172 -0.70 6.19 -14.03
N ARG A 173 0.23 7.07 -14.42
CA ARG A 173 -0.07 8.46 -14.77
C ARG A 173 -0.69 8.52 -16.16
N THR A 174 -1.87 9.12 -16.26
CA THR A 174 -2.62 9.22 -17.52
C THR A 174 -2.87 10.66 -17.95
N ASP A 175 -2.34 11.64 -17.21
CA ASP A 175 -2.42 13.05 -17.58
C ASP A 175 -1.58 13.29 -18.83
N LEU A 176 -2.22 13.86 -19.83
CA LEU A 176 -1.54 14.44 -20.98
C LEU A 176 -1.21 15.89 -20.60
N GLN A 177 0.04 16.16 -20.27
CA GLN A 177 0.47 17.54 -20.15
C GLN A 177 0.55 18.11 -21.57
N ILE A 178 -0.50 18.80 -21.96
CA ILE A 178 -0.50 19.61 -23.18
C ILE A 178 0.38 20.83 -22.85
N LYS A 179 1.52 20.92 -23.54
CA LYS A 179 2.36 22.11 -23.51
C LYS A 179 1.61 23.31 -24.12
#